data_fb910c283cecbc76941d6b21617f21e2
#
_entry.id   fb910c283cecbc76941d6b21617f21e2
#
_cell.length_a   1.000
_cell.length_b   1.000
_cell.length_c   1.000
_cell.angle_alpha   90.00
_cell.angle_beta   90.00
_cell.angle_gamma   90.00
#
_symmetry.space_group_name_H-M   'P 1'
#
loop_
_entity.id
_entity.type
_entity.pdbx_description
1 polymer ?
#
loop_
_entity_poly.entity_id
_entity_poly.type
_entity_poly.pdbx_seq_one_letter_code
_entity_poly.pdbx_strand_id
1 'polypeptide(L)'
;MKRKLYILLTACVLSFWCLTTPTFAQNKMFEKYSDMENVEYICITRSMIKLMGQKKNVNINGVKVNGFSDAIKVILIINSDDETARKQMKADFEKLKADSHYELLMVAKDNTSRVTTLYNSEDEIKELVMYISEEDEQTFVIMTGKMTEDMINKLLASDENDR
;
A
#
# COMPACT_ATOMS: atom_id res chain seq x y z
N MET A 1 11.74 17.82 49.64
CA MET A 1 11.85 18.41 48.30
C MET A 1 12.42 17.42 47.25
N LYS A 2 13.41 16.62 47.53
CA LYS A 2 14.03 15.70 46.58
C LYS A 2 13.09 14.64 45.98
N ARG A 3 12.15 14.06 46.80
CA ARG A 3 11.20 13.05 46.32
C ARG A 3 10.21 13.58 45.26
N LYS A 4 9.74 14.82 45.41
CA LYS A 4 8.83 15.45 44.40
C LYS A 4 9.55 15.73 43.09
N LEU A 5 10.86 16.02 43.13
CA LEU A 5 11.67 16.26 41.94
C LEU A 5 11.88 14.98 41.15
N TYR A 6 12.09 13.83 41.81
CA TYR A 6 12.24 12.53 41.13
C TYR A 6 10.93 12.06 40.46
N ILE A 7 9.76 12.32 41.08
CA ILE A 7 8.45 11.99 40.52
C ILE A 7 8.19 12.84 39.27
N LEU A 8 8.57 14.11 39.28
CA LEU A 8 8.45 15.00 38.11
C LEU A 8 9.38 14.59 36.98
N LEU A 9 10.60 14.18 37.29
CA LEU A 9 11.59 13.71 36.31
C LEU A 9 11.17 12.38 35.67
N THR A 10 10.64 11.44 36.46
CA THR A 10 10.13 10.16 35.93
C THR A 10 8.87 10.34 35.09
N ALA A 11 7.98 11.28 35.43
CA ALA A 11 6.83 11.60 34.60
C ALA A 11 7.21 12.20 33.24
N CYS A 12 8.24 13.05 33.19
CA CYS A 12 8.75 13.60 31.92
C CYS A 12 9.42 12.54 31.03
N VAL A 13 10.12 11.55 31.60
CA VAL A 13 10.77 10.49 30.82
C VAL A 13 9.74 9.53 30.22
N LEU A 14 8.65 9.24 30.95
CA LEU A 14 7.55 8.39 30.46
C LEU A 14 6.71 9.05 29.36
N SER A 15 6.58 10.38 29.36
CA SER A 15 5.85 11.11 28.32
C SER A 15 6.63 11.25 27.01
N PHE A 16 7.97 11.10 27.04
CA PHE A 16 8.79 11.21 25.82
C PHE A 16 8.83 9.93 24.99
N TRP A 17 8.40 8.79 25.55
CA TRP A 17 8.34 7.51 24.83
C TRP A 17 7.07 7.31 24.00
N CYS A 18 6.05 8.18 24.12
CA CYS A 18 4.80 8.07 23.36
C CYS A 18 4.81 8.80 21.99
N LEU A 19 5.91 9.45 21.59
CA LEU A 19 5.92 10.31 20.39
C LEU A 19 6.64 9.72 19.15
N THR A 20 7.01 8.45 19.17
CA THR A 20 7.55 7.80 17.98
C THR A 20 6.69 6.60 17.60
N THR A 21 5.47 6.83 17.18
CA THR A 21 4.80 5.85 16.33
C THR A 21 5.29 6.11 14.90
N PRO A 22 6.10 5.22 14.33
CA PRO A 22 6.38 5.31 12.92
C PRO A 22 5.05 5.16 12.17
N THR A 23 4.85 5.97 11.17
CA THR A 23 3.71 6.03 10.24
C THR A 23 3.58 4.73 9.38
N PHE A 24 3.80 3.57 9.98
CA PHE A 24 3.61 2.25 9.38
C PHE A 24 2.26 1.62 9.79
N ALA A 25 1.38 2.38 10.45
CA ALA A 25 0.12 1.84 10.95
C ALA A 25 -0.82 1.37 9.82
N GLN A 26 -0.71 1.94 8.64
CA GLN A 26 -1.56 1.61 7.50
C GLN A 26 -1.20 0.27 6.84
N ASN A 27 0.07 -0.16 6.86
CA ASN A 27 0.48 -1.44 6.27
C ASN A 27 0.25 -2.68 7.15
N LYS A 28 -0.18 -2.52 8.41
CA LYS A 28 -0.37 -3.67 9.33
C LYS A 28 -1.41 -4.67 8.84
N MET A 29 -2.41 -4.22 8.11
CA MET A 29 -3.42 -5.12 7.54
C MET A 29 -2.79 -6.09 6.53
N PHE A 30 -1.80 -5.64 5.79
CA PHE A 30 -1.17 -6.40 4.73
C PHE A 30 0.05 -7.21 5.21
N GLU A 31 0.68 -6.83 6.35
CA GLU A 31 1.85 -7.54 6.92
C GLU A 31 1.57 -9.02 7.20
N LYS A 32 0.34 -9.36 7.62
CA LYS A 32 -0.04 -10.74 7.90
C LYS A 32 0.13 -11.69 6.72
N TYR A 33 0.07 -11.16 5.49
CA TYR A 33 0.23 -11.98 4.29
C TYR A 33 1.67 -12.42 4.06
N SER A 34 2.67 -11.77 4.69
CA SER A 34 4.08 -12.18 4.60
C SER A 34 4.34 -13.56 5.22
N ASP A 35 3.50 -13.96 6.19
CA ASP A 35 3.66 -15.20 6.94
C ASP A 35 2.63 -16.27 6.53
N MET A 36 1.75 -15.95 5.56
CA MET A 36 0.74 -16.91 5.09
C MET A 36 1.32 -17.86 4.06
N GLU A 37 1.02 -19.15 4.22
CA GLU A 37 1.30 -20.17 3.21
C GLU A 37 0.45 -19.90 1.94
N ASN A 38 0.99 -20.26 0.77
CA ASN A 38 0.34 -20.10 -0.54
C ASN A 38 -0.02 -18.64 -0.91
N VAL A 39 0.72 -17.70 -0.36
CA VAL A 39 0.63 -16.28 -0.72
C VAL A 39 1.99 -15.82 -1.23
N GLU A 40 2.00 -15.28 -2.43
CA GLU A 40 3.15 -14.55 -2.95
C GLU A 40 3.15 -13.13 -2.37
N TYR A 41 4.21 -12.78 -1.64
CA TYR A 41 4.36 -11.49 -1.00
C TYR A 41 5.64 -10.81 -1.47
N ILE A 42 5.50 -9.73 -2.24
CA ILE A 42 6.62 -8.96 -2.80
C ILE A 42 6.58 -7.55 -2.22
N CYS A 43 7.62 -7.18 -1.49
CA CYS A 43 7.79 -5.83 -0.94
C CYS A 43 8.97 -5.13 -1.61
N ILE A 44 8.69 -4.08 -2.40
CA ILE A 44 9.68 -3.28 -3.10
C ILE A 44 9.87 -1.97 -2.34
N THR A 45 11.02 -1.83 -1.71
CA THR A 45 11.34 -0.66 -0.89
C THR A 45 11.81 0.51 -1.76
N ARG A 46 11.81 1.72 -1.18
CA ARG A 46 12.33 2.94 -1.82
C ARG A 46 13.74 2.78 -2.39
N SER A 47 14.61 2.06 -1.69
CA SER A 47 15.98 1.82 -2.16
C SER A 47 16.00 1.01 -3.45
N MET A 48 15.19 -0.03 -3.53
CA MET A 48 15.05 -0.84 -4.74
C MET A 48 14.40 -0.05 -5.88
N ILE A 49 13.36 0.74 -5.59
CA ILE A 49 12.70 1.61 -6.58
C ILE A 49 13.70 2.60 -7.19
N LYS A 50 14.58 3.20 -6.37
CA LYS A 50 15.64 4.10 -6.85
C LYS A 50 16.66 3.38 -7.74
N LEU A 51 17.06 2.18 -7.37
CA LEU A 51 17.98 1.36 -8.19
C LEU A 51 17.36 0.99 -9.53
N MET A 52 16.08 0.64 -9.54
CA MET A 52 15.32 0.32 -10.76
C MET A 52 15.06 1.56 -11.62
N GLY A 53 14.74 2.70 -10.99
CA GLY A 53 14.42 3.96 -11.69
C GLY A 53 15.59 4.56 -12.49
N GLN A 54 16.83 4.09 -12.26
CA GLN A 54 17.98 4.39 -13.10
C GLN A 54 17.93 3.64 -14.46
N LYS A 55 17.14 2.58 -14.57
CA LYS A 55 16.86 1.86 -15.82
C LYS A 55 15.57 2.40 -16.43
N LYS A 56 15.64 2.91 -17.66
CA LYS A 56 14.44 3.30 -18.41
C LYS A 56 13.53 2.07 -18.59
N ASN A 57 12.24 2.21 -18.30
CA ASN A 57 11.20 1.18 -18.49
C ASN A 57 11.19 0.05 -17.43
N VAL A 58 10.88 0.38 -16.20
CA VAL A 58 10.53 -0.62 -15.20
C VAL A 58 9.02 -0.84 -15.21
N ASN A 59 8.62 -2.07 -15.54
CA ASN A 59 7.24 -2.56 -15.47
C ASN A 59 7.16 -3.60 -14.34
N ILE A 60 6.26 -3.40 -13.39
CA ILE A 60 6.02 -4.34 -12.30
C ILE A 60 4.56 -4.77 -12.40
N ASN A 61 4.32 -6.03 -12.81
CA ASN A 61 2.99 -6.60 -13.00
C ASN A 61 2.03 -5.67 -13.79
N GLY A 62 2.48 -5.13 -14.92
CA GLY A 62 1.69 -4.22 -15.76
C GLY A 62 1.80 -2.74 -15.38
N VAL A 63 2.28 -2.39 -14.19
CA VAL A 63 2.40 -1.00 -13.73
C VAL A 63 3.75 -0.41 -14.13
N LYS A 64 3.74 0.62 -14.99
CA LYS A 64 4.94 1.37 -15.38
C LYS A 64 5.32 2.36 -14.28
N VAL A 65 6.45 2.12 -13.60
CA VAL A 65 6.91 2.94 -12.44
C VAL A 65 7.89 4.05 -12.85
N ASN A 66 7.98 4.36 -14.13
CA ASN A 66 8.94 5.34 -14.65
C ASN A 66 8.59 6.78 -14.25
N GLY A 67 9.56 7.48 -13.70
CA GLY A 67 9.42 8.89 -13.30
C GLY A 67 8.82 9.12 -11.92
N PHE A 68 8.45 8.06 -11.17
CA PHE A 68 7.84 8.16 -9.85
C PHE A 68 8.74 7.72 -8.70
N SER A 69 9.99 7.35 -9.00
CA SER A 69 10.94 6.74 -8.04
C SER A 69 11.19 7.57 -6.77
N ASP A 70 11.06 8.90 -6.84
CA ASP A 70 11.27 9.77 -5.68
C ASP A 70 10.02 9.96 -4.83
N ALA A 71 8.85 9.81 -5.41
CA ALA A 71 7.57 9.96 -4.74
C ALA A 71 7.13 8.68 -4.02
N ILE A 72 7.35 7.51 -4.64
CA ILE A 72 6.94 6.23 -4.08
C ILE A 72 7.93 5.77 -3.01
N LYS A 73 7.42 5.36 -1.86
CA LYS A 73 8.20 4.81 -0.75
C LYS A 73 8.25 3.30 -0.76
N VAL A 74 7.10 2.67 -1.02
CA VAL A 74 6.94 1.22 -1.01
C VAL A 74 5.93 0.83 -2.08
N ILE A 75 6.21 -0.28 -2.76
CA ILE A 75 5.23 -1.02 -3.55
C ILE A 75 5.13 -2.40 -2.94
N LEU A 76 3.92 -2.82 -2.61
CA LEU A 76 3.63 -4.13 -2.07
C LEU A 76 2.70 -4.85 -3.03
N ILE A 77 3.07 -6.08 -3.42
CA ILE A 77 2.25 -6.95 -4.24
C ILE A 77 1.98 -8.22 -3.43
N ILE A 78 0.72 -8.57 -3.33
CA ILE A 78 0.24 -9.76 -2.62
C ILE A 78 -0.65 -10.51 -3.59
N ASN A 79 -0.30 -11.75 -3.88
CA ASN A 79 -1.01 -12.57 -4.82
C ASN A 79 -1.30 -13.96 -4.24
N SER A 80 -2.44 -14.53 -4.55
CA SER A 80 -2.76 -15.91 -4.19
C SER A 80 -3.86 -16.51 -5.05
N ASP A 81 -3.70 -17.79 -5.39
CA ASP A 81 -4.71 -18.68 -5.97
C ASP A 81 -5.34 -19.61 -4.92
N ASP A 82 -4.84 -19.64 -3.67
CA ASP A 82 -5.41 -20.40 -2.58
C ASP A 82 -6.77 -19.87 -2.14
N GLU A 83 -7.75 -20.75 -2.02
CA GLU A 83 -9.14 -20.39 -1.71
C GLU A 83 -9.28 -19.67 -0.36
N THR A 84 -8.52 -20.08 0.65
CA THR A 84 -8.57 -19.49 2.00
C THR A 84 -7.95 -18.10 2.00
N ALA A 85 -6.79 -17.96 1.39
CA ALA A 85 -6.13 -16.66 1.24
C ALA A 85 -6.98 -15.69 0.42
N ARG A 86 -7.56 -16.12 -0.70
CA ARG A 86 -8.47 -15.32 -1.53
C ARG A 86 -9.69 -14.82 -0.76
N LYS A 87 -10.32 -15.68 0.05
CA LYS A 87 -11.45 -15.27 0.92
C LYS A 87 -11.03 -14.21 1.93
N GLN A 88 -9.83 -14.36 2.51
CA GLN A 88 -9.29 -13.39 3.46
C GLN A 88 -8.97 -12.06 2.76
N MET A 89 -8.35 -12.10 1.58
CA MET A 89 -8.04 -10.91 0.78
C MET A 89 -9.32 -10.14 0.42
N LYS A 90 -10.34 -10.84 -0.04
CA LYS A 90 -11.65 -10.23 -0.33
C LYS A 90 -12.28 -9.58 0.90
N ALA A 91 -12.25 -10.26 2.05
CA ALA A 91 -12.80 -9.72 3.30
C ALA A 91 -12.05 -8.45 3.76
N ASP A 92 -10.73 -8.43 3.61
CA ASP A 92 -9.93 -7.26 3.96
C ASP A 92 -10.12 -6.10 2.98
N PHE A 93 -10.29 -6.39 1.69
CA PHE A 93 -10.65 -5.38 0.70
C PHE A 93 -12.01 -4.74 1.00
N GLU A 94 -13.04 -5.52 1.37
CA GLU A 94 -14.34 -4.96 1.75
C GLU A 94 -14.27 -4.10 3.02
N LYS A 95 -13.36 -4.39 3.95
CA LYS A 95 -13.09 -3.51 5.11
C LYS A 95 -12.47 -2.18 4.68
N LEU A 96 -11.46 -2.22 3.79
CA LEU A 96 -10.85 -0.99 3.25
C LEU A 96 -11.88 -0.13 2.52
N LYS A 97 -12.72 -0.76 1.71
CA LYS A 97 -13.78 -0.08 0.96
C LYS A 97 -14.85 0.57 1.86
N ALA A 98 -15.06 0.00 3.06
CA ALA A 98 -15.98 0.54 4.06
C ALA A 98 -15.33 1.62 4.96
N ASP A 99 -14.00 1.77 4.91
CA ASP A 99 -13.26 2.76 5.67
C ASP A 99 -13.41 4.14 5.03
N SER A 100 -13.86 5.12 5.81
CA SER A 100 -14.09 6.50 5.34
C SER A 100 -12.84 7.25 4.88
N HIS A 101 -11.64 6.74 5.22
CA HIS A 101 -10.37 7.31 4.78
C HIS A 101 -10.02 6.96 3.32
N TYR A 102 -10.74 5.99 2.74
CA TYR A 102 -10.52 5.56 1.37
C TYR A 102 -11.65 6.01 0.44
N GLU A 103 -11.26 6.57 -0.67
CA GLU A 103 -12.17 6.93 -1.76
C GLU A 103 -12.04 5.93 -2.91
N LEU A 104 -13.17 5.60 -3.53
CA LEU A 104 -13.18 4.80 -4.74
C LEU A 104 -12.73 5.65 -5.92
N LEU A 105 -11.58 5.30 -6.49
CA LEU A 105 -11.00 6.03 -7.61
C LEU A 105 -11.45 5.46 -8.97
N MET A 106 -11.39 4.15 -9.11
CA MET A 106 -11.67 3.48 -10.39
C MET A 106 -12.25 2.08 -10.18
N VAL A 107 -13.12 1.68 -11.08
CA VAL A 107 -13.50 0.27 -11.28
C VAL A 107 -13.42 -0.03 -12.77
N ALA A 108 -12.55 -0.97 -13.13
CA ALA A 108 -12.52 -1.56 -14.46
C ALA A 108 -12.99 -3.02 -14.36
N LYS A 109 -13.74 -3.48 -15.33
CA LYS A 109 -14.22 -4.86 -15.39
C LYS A 109 -14.24 -5.33 -16.83
N ASP A 110 -13.73 -6.53 -17.05
CA ASP A 110 -13.89 -7.28 -18.29
C ASP A 110 -14.61 -8.63 -18.03
N ASN A 111 -14.46 -9.58 -18.93
CA ASN A 111 -15.16 -10.87 -18.83
C ASN A 111 -14.58 -11.79 -17.75
N THR A 112 -13.31 -11.61 -17.38
CA THR A 112 -12.54 -12.52 -16.51
C THR A 112 -12.00 -11.85 -15.26
N SER A 113 -11.86 -10.53 -15.30
CA SER A 113 -11.22 -9.78 -14.21
C SER A 113 -12.00 -8.55 -13.79
N ARG A 114 -11.78 -8.13 -12.55
CA ARG A 114 -12.27 -6.87 -12.02
C ARG A 114 -11.16 -6.18 -11.24
N VAL A 115 -10.82 -4.98 -11.65
CA VAL A 115 -9.87 -4.11 -10.94
C VAL A 115 -10.66 -3.03 -10.21
N THR A 116 -10.41 -2.88 -8.92
CA THR A 116 -10.97 -1.79 -8.11
C THR A 116 -9.83 -1.05 -7.44
N THR A 117 -9.78 0.26 -7.63
CA THR A 117 -8.72 1.12 -7.08
C THR A 117 -9.30 2.04 -6.02
N LEU A 118 -8.73 1.98 -4.82
CA LEU A 118 -9.02 2.84 -3.69
C LEU A 118 -7.84 3.78 -3.46
N TYR A 119 -8.13 4.97 -2.94
CA TYR A 119 -7.14 5.99 -2.66
C TYR A 119 -7.38 6.65 -1.30
N ASN A 120 -6.35 6.70 -0.47
CA ASN A 120 -6.33 7.46 0.75
C ASN A 120 -5.47 8.71 0.55
N SER A 121 -6.09 9.89 0.72
CA SER A 121 -5.47 11.20 0.51
C SER A 121 -5.30 12.03 1.78
N GLU A 122 -5.79 11.55 2.92
CA GLU A 122 -5.86 12.37 4.14
C GLU A 122 -4.49 12.65 4.76
N ASP A 123 -3.53 11.75 4.59
CA ASP A 123 -2.19 11.89 5.14
C ASP A 123 -1.20 12.52 4.13
N GLU A 124 -0.08 13.04 4.65
CA GLU A 124 1.06 13.45 3.82
C GLU A 124 1.58 12.28 2.95
N ILE A 125 1.44 11.05 3.45
CA ILE A 125 1.74 9.83 2.72
C ILE A 125 0.44 9.27 2.19
N LYS A 126 0.28 9.38 0.88
CA LYS A 126 -0.87 8.83 0.15
C LYS A 126 -0.73 7.32 0.00
N GLU A 127 -1.86 6.63 -0.02
CA GLU A 127 -1.90 5.20 -0.31
C GLU A 127 -2.87 4.92 -1.46
N LEU A 128 -2.39 4.20 -2.46
CA LEU A 128 -3.18 3.69 -3.57
C LEU A 128 -3.26 2.17 -3.43
N VAL A 129 -4.48 1.64 -3.36
CA VAL A 129 -4.72 0.20 -3.26
C VAL A 129 -5.49 -0.26 -4.49
N MET A 130 -4.86 -1.06 -5.33
CA MET A 130 -5.50 -1.74 -6.44
C MET A 130 -5.80 -3.18 -6.01
N TYR A 131 -7.05 -3.58 -6.12
CA TYR A 131 -7.50 -4.93 -5.89
C TYR A 131 -7.98 -5.54 -7.21
N ILE A 132 -7.29 -6.58 -7.65
CA ILE A 132 -7.58 -7.32 -8.87
C ILE A 132 -8.20 -8.64 -8.46
N SER A 133 -9.41 -8.90 -8.93
CA SER A 133 -10.15 -10.13 -8.66
C SER A 133 -10.41 -10.84 -9.96
N GLU A 134 -9.81 -12.00 -10.10
CA GLU A 134 -10.02 -12.95 -11.19
C GLU A 134 -10.77 -14.19 -10.68
N GLU A 135 -11.12 -15.12 -11.56
CA GLU A 135 -11.88 -16.32 -11.19
C GLU A 135 -11.11 -17.18 -10.18
N ASP A 136 -9.82 -17.41 -10.46
CA ASP A 136 -8.96 -18.31 -9.67
C ASP A 136 -7.87 -17.59 -8.88
N GLU A 137 -7.74 -16.27 -9.02
CA GLU A 137 -6.63 -15.51 -8.45
C GLU A 137 -7.09 -14.18 -7.87
N GLN A 138 -6.40 -13.72 -6.84
CA GLN A 138 -6.62 -12.39 -6.25
C GLN A 138 -5.31 -11.69 -6.03
N THR A 139 -5.23 -10.42 -6.42
CA THR A 139 -4.01 -9.63 -6.27
C THR A 139 -4.32 -8.30 -5.62
N PHE A 140 -3.51 -7.94 -4.63
CA PHE A 140 -3.37 -6.57 -4.16
C PHE A 140 -2.09 -5.96 -4.74
N VAL A 141 -2.19 -4.74 -5.24
CA VAL A 141 -1.04 -3.87 -5.50
C VAL A 141 -1.22 -2.61 -4.68
N ILE A 142 -0.36 -2.42 -3.69
CA ILE A 142 -0.41 -1.29 -2.77
C ILE A 142 0.79 -0.40 -3.03
N MET A 143 0.56 0.88 -3.29
CA MET A 143 1.62 1.88 -3.45
C MET A 143 1.47 2.95 -2.39
N THR A 144 2.54 3.21 -1.65
CA THR A 144 2.58 4.28 -0.64
C THR A 144 3.66 5.29 -0.95
N GLY A 145 3.36 6.57 -0.75
CA GLY A 145 4.34 7.63 -0.99
C GLY A 145 3.73 9.02 -1.00
N LYS A 146 4.57 10.00 -1.35
CA LYS A 146 4.14 11.39 -1.55
C LYS A 146 3.69 11.59 -3.00
N MET A 147 2.56 10.97 -3.34
CA MET A 147 2.02 11.02 -4.69
C MET A 147 1.15 12.27 -4.88
N THR A 148 1.33 12.96 -6.01
CA THR A 148 0.41 14.02 -6.46
C THR A 148 -0.73 13.43 -7.28
N GLU A 149 -1.84 14.17 -7.41
CA GLU A 149 -2.97 13.75 -8.26
C GLU A 149 -2.53 13.52 -9.72
N ASP A 150 -1.64 14.37 -10.24
CA ASP A 150 -1.10 14.22 -11.60
C ASP A 150 -0.29 12.91 -11.77
N MET A 151 0.44 12.50 -10.73
CA MET A 151 1.14 11.22 -10.72
C MET A 151 0.17 10.03 -10.71
N ILE A 152 -0.88 10.11 -9.91
CA ILE A 152 -1.91 9.07 -9.82
C ILE A 152 -2.63 8.96 -11.17
N ASN A 153 -3.02 10.07 -11.78
CA ASN A 153 -3.66 10.08 -13.09
C ASN A 153 -2.76 9.45 -14.15
N LYS A 154 -1.45 9.71 -14.14
CA LYS A 154 -0.49 9.10 -15.07
C LYS A 154 -0.33 7.59 -14.84
N LEU A 155 -0.37 7.13 -13.58
CA LEU A 155 -0.32 5.70 -13.25
C LEU A 155 -1.56 4.97 -13.80
N LEU A 156 -2.74 5.56 -13.64
CA LEU A 156 -3.99 4.98 -14.12
C LEU A 156 -4.14 5.03 -15.64
N ALA A 157 -3.63 6.08 -16.30
CA ALA A 157 -3.70 6.24 -17.75
C ALA A 157 -2.70 5.35 -18.52
N SER A 158 -1.71 4.74 -17.86
CA SER A 158 -0.70 3.92 -18.53
C SER A 158 -1.22 2.60 -19.08
N ASP A 159 -2.41 2.16 -18.65
CA ASP A 159 -3.04 0.91 -19.10
C ASP A 159 -3.78 1.03 -20.46
N GLU A 160 -4.07 2.24 -20.96
CA GLU A 160 -4.85 2.41 -22.20
C GLU A 160 -4.01 2.32 -23.48
N ASN A 161 -2.70 2.44 -23.42
CA ASN A 161 -1.84 2.53 -24.62
C ASN A 161 -1.19 1.21 -25.08
N ASP A 162 -1.44 0.10 -24.42
CA ASP A 162 -0.85 -1.21 -24.75
C ASP A 162 -1.88 -2.25 -25.27
N ARG A 163 -3.07 -1.78 -25.75
CA ARG A 163 -4.06 -2.64 -26.42
C ARG A 163 -4.10 -2.42 -27.91
#